data_36dcd955c3265b3fe052b783e393f96f
#
_entry.id   36dcd955c3265b3fe052b783e393f96f
#
_cell.length_a   1.000
_cell.length_b   1.000
_cell.length_c   1.000
_cell.angle_alpha   90.00
_cell.angle_beta   90.00
_cell.angle_gamma   90.00
#
_symmetry.space_group_name_H-M   'P 1'
#
loop_
_entity.id
_entity.type
_entity.pdbx_description
1 polymer ?
#
loop_
_entity_poly.entity_id
_entity_poly.type
_entity_poly.pdbx_seq_one_letter_code
_entity_poly.pdbx_strand_id
1 'polypeptide(L)'
;MRTIRVTGKGNLKVHPDMTRITITLTEVYKEYAETLKRSSEDTERLKDLISGFGFSRTDLKTLNFNVDTEYESYKERNEYKQRLVGYRYRHMMKIEFESDNDRLGRILYALANSELHPEFNISYTVKDQESAKNELLAKAVTDAKEKARVLTEAAGLTLKDIQSVDYSWGEITMEVTPTNRLFAAKAMMTDCAEESFDMDMEPDDISVSDTVTIIWEIE
;
A
#
# COMPACT_ATOMS: atom_id res chain seq x y z
N MET A 1 9.39 -5.57 46.35
CA MET A 1 8.26 -5.13 45.51
C MET A 1 7.97 -6.27 44.56
N ARG A 2 6.77 -6.80 44.58
CA ARG A 2 6.38 -7.89 43.64
C ARG A 2 5.73 -7.28 42.44
N THR A 3 6.00 -7.83 41.26
CA THR A 3 5.43 -7.32 40.01
C THR A 3 4.89 -8.44 39.14
N ILE A 4 3.91 -8.10 38.31
CA ILE A 4 3.42 -8.96 37.23
C ILE A 4 3.67 -8.25 35.88
N ARG A 5 4.18 -9.00 34.93
CA ARG A 5 4.41 -8.54 33.54
C ARG A 5 3.41 -9.24 32.64
N VAL A 6 2.61 -8.47 31.91
CA VAL A 6 1.59 -9.02 31.03
C VAL A 6 1.64 -8.32 29.67
N THR A 7 1.54 -9.11 28.62
CA THR A 7 1.42 -8.61 27.24
C THR A 7 -0.03 -8.73 26.80
N GLY A 8 -0.60 -7.60 26.45
CA GLY A 8 -1.91 -7.50 25.82
C GLY A 8 -1.79 -7.43 24.31
N LYS A 9 -2.81 -7.91 23.63
CA LYS A 9 -2.93 -7.88 22.17
C LYS A 9 -4.21 -7.18 21.76
N GLY A 10 -4.06 -6.09 21.01
CA GLY A 10 -5.16 -5.47 20.27
C GLY A 10 -5.36 -6.18 18.94
N ASN A 11 -6.61 -6.34 18.54
CA ASN A 11 -6.99 -6.78 17.21
C ASN A 11 -8.07 -5.83 16.70
N LEU A 12 -7.93 -5.40 15.45
CA LEU A 12 -8.88 -4.50 14.78
C LEU A 12 -9.14 -4.99 13.36
N LYS A 13 -10.41 -4.98 12.98
CA LYS A 13 -10.84 -5.12 11.58
C LYS A 13 -11.43 -3.80 11.16
N VAL A 14 -10.94 -3.25 10.06
CA VAL A 14 -11.38 -1.96 9.53
C VAL A 14 -11.76 -2.16 8.08
N HIS A 15 -12.98 -1.73 7.73
CA HIS A 15 -13.38 -1.68 6.33
C HIS A 15 -12.64 -0.54 5.64
N PRO A 16 -11.94 -0.79 4.51
CA PRO A 16 -11.23 0.26 3.79
C PRO A 16 -12.21 1.24 3.13
N ASP A 17 -11.91 2.52 3.21
CA ASP A 17 -12.70 3.61 2.64
C ASP A 17 -11.97 4.42 1.56
N MET A 18 -10.71 4.04 1.28
CA MET A 18 -9.85 4.69 0.30
C MET A 18 -9.31 3.70 -0.70
N THR A 19 -9.35 4.07 -1.96
CA THR A 19 -8.67 3.36 -3.07
C THR A 19 -7.34 4.05 -3.38
N ARG A 20 -6.29 3.25 -3.50
CA ARG A 20 -4.96 3.69 -3.95
C ARG A 20 -4.63 3.01 -5.26
N ILE A 21 -4.26 3.78 -6.27
CA ILE A 21 -3.66 3.27 -7.51
C ILE A 21 -2.19 3.65 -7.50
N THR A 22 -1.33 2.65 -7.53
CA THR A 22 0.10 2.82 -7.75
C THR A 22 0.38 2.63 -9.23
N ILE A 23 0.94 3.64 -9.88
CA ILE A 23 1.20 3.69 -11.33
C ILE A 23 2.70 3.72 -11.54
N THR A 24 3.21 2.85 -12.39
CA THR A 24 4.64 2.78 -12.72
C THR A 24 4.82 3.04 -14.21
N LEU A 25 5.59 4.07 -14.54
CA LEU A 25 6.09 4.33 -15.88
C LEU A 25 7.50 3.74 -16.01
N THR A 26 7.74 3.02 -17.10
CA THR A 26 9.05 2.38 -17.37
C THR A 26 9.32 2.39 -18.87
N GLU A 27 10.45 2.97 -19.28
CA GLU A 27 10.91 2.97 -20.67
C GLU A 27 12.44 2.93 -20.74
N VAL A 28 12.98 2.53 -21.89
CA VAL A 28 14.44 2.44 -22.15
C VAL A 28 14.82 3.32 -23.31
N TYR A 29 15.79 4.21 -23.10
CA TYR A 29 16.38 5.07 -24.16
C TYR A 29 17.89 4.89 -24.20
N LYS A 30 18.49 5.17 -25.38
CA LYS A 30 19.93 4.96 -25.58
C LYS A 30 20.80 5.92 -24.77
N GLU A 31 20.35 7.16 -24.63
CA GLU A 31 21.12 8.22 -23.99
C GLU A 31 20.53 8.58 -22.63
N TYR A 32 21.38 8.75 -21.62
CA TYR A 32 20.96 9.08 -20.26
C TYR A 32 20.16 10.41 -20.19
N ALA A 33 20.62 11.44 -20.89
CA ALA A 33 19.93 12.74 -20.91
C ALA A 33 18.56 12.66 -21.57
N GLU A 34 18.41 11.85 -22.64
CA GLU A 34 17.14 11.59 -23.28
C GLU A 34 16.18 10.85 -22.35
N THR A 35 16.68 9.84 -21.61
CA THR A 35 15.90 9.08 -20.63
C THR A 35 15.28 10.01 -19.61
N LEU A 36 16.06 10.94 -19.01
CA LEU A 36 15.55 11.91 -18.04
C LEU A 36 14.52 12.88 -18.66
N LYS A 37 14.77 13.36 -19.86
CA LYS A 37 13.84 14.25 -20.55
C LYS A 37 12.51 13.57 -20.82
N ARG A 38 12.54 12.36 -21.38
CA ARG A 38 11.34 11.56 -21.69
C ARG A 38 10.56 11.19 -20.44
N SER A 39 11.24 10.76 -19.37
CA SER A 39 10.57 10.46 -18.10
C SER A 39 9.79 11.65 -17.53
N SER A 40 10.33 12.88 -17.71
CA SER A 40 9.64 14.11 -17.31
C SER A 40 8.41 14.38 -18.20
N GLU A 41 8.55 14.24 -19.53
CA GLU A 41 7.45 14.41 -20.49
C GLU A 41 6.31 13.41 -20.22
N ASP A 42 6.63 12.14 -20.00
CA ASP A 42 5.66 11.08 -19.69
C ASP A 42 4.96 11.31 -18.34
N THR A 43 5.69 11.82 -17.34
CA THR A 43 5.11 12.22 -16.07
C THR A 43 4.10 13.35 -16.23
N GLU A 44 4.41 14.36 -17.05
CA GLU A 44 3.48 15.47 -17.32
C GLU A 44 2.24 15.00 -18.07
N ARG A 45 2.37 14.12 -19.06
CA ARG A 45 1.23 13.49 -19.76
C ARG A 45 0.35 12.71 -18.80
N LEU A 46 0.95 11.94 -17.86
CA LEU A 46 0.19 11.21 -16.85
C LEU A 46 -0.55 12.17 -15.92
N LYS A 47 0.07 13.27 -15.49
CA LYS A 47 -0.60 14.29 -14.66
C LYS A 47 -1.79 14.91 -15.39
N ASP A 48 -1.64 15.20 -16.70
CA ASP A 48 -2.73 15.75 -17.52
C ASP A 48 -3.88 14.76 -17.63
N LEU A 49 -3.59 13.48 -17.90
CA LEU A 49 -4.58 12.41 -17.96
C LEU A 49 -5.35 12.30 -16.63
N ILE A 50 -4.65 12.20 -15.50
CA ILE A 50 -5.26 12.04 -14.17
C ILE A 50 -6.05 13.29 -13.76
N SER A 51 -5.65 14.49 -14.18
CA SER A 51 -6.39 15.73 -13.92
C SER A 51 -7.79 15.73 -14.53
N GLY A 52 -8.01 15.00 -15.63
CA GLY A 52 -9.32 14.81 -16.26
C GLY A 52 -10.35 14.11 -15.33
N PHE A 53 -9.88 13.43 -14.29
CA PHE A 53 -10.73 12.73 -13.29
C PHE A 53 -10.91 13.52 -11.98
N GLY A 54 -10.63 14.84 -12.00
CA GLY A 54 -10.83 15.72 -10.85
C GLY A 54 -9.72 15.68 -9.81
N PHE A 55 -8.56 15.16 -10.15
CA PHE A 55 -7.36 15.26 -9.32
C PHE A 55 -6.58 16.54 -9.64
N SER A 56 -6.00 17.15 -8.62
CA SER A 56 -4.97 18.16 -8.84
C SER A 56 -3.66 17.51 -9.27
N ARG A 57 -2.82 18.25 -9.99
CA ARG A 57 -1.49 17.75 -10.40
C ARG A 57 -0.61 17.32 -9.23
N THR A 58 -0.88 17.87 -8.04
CA THR A 58 -0.17 17.58 -6.79
C THR A 58 -0.68 16.32 -6.08
N ASP A 59 -1.81 15.75 -6.49
CA ASP A 59 -2.34 14.52 -5.90
C ASP A 59 -1.59 13.28 -6.41
N LEU A 60 -0.98 13.37 -7.60
CA LEU A 60 -0.06 12.36 -8.10
C LEU A 60 1.28 12.49 -7.36
N LYS A 61 1.52 11.59 -6.41
CA LYS A 61 2.70 11.58 -5.55
C LYS A 61 3.74 10.59 -6.05
N THR A 62 5.00 11.02 -6.15
CA THR A 62 6.11 10.11 -6.42
C THR A 62 6.44 9.26 -5.19
N LEU A 63 6.48 7.95 -5.38
CA LEU A 63 6.93 6.99 -4.38
C LEU A 63 8.41 6.65 -4.58
N ASN A 64 8.81 6.44 -5.84
CA ASN A 64 10.19 6.13 -6.20
C ASN A 64 10.48 6.60 -7.62
N PHE A 65 11.72 7.04 -7.85
CA PHE A 65 12.24 7.34 -9.17
C PHE A 65 13.70 6.89 -9.26
N ASN A 66 14.00 6.04 -10.24
CA ASN A 66 15.36 5.60 -10.50
C ASN A 66 15.62 5.49 -12.01
N VAL A 67 16.89 5.58 -12.36
CA VAL A 67 17.38 5.34 -13.73
C VAL A 67 18.55 4.39 -13.65
N ASP A 68 18.43 3.24 -14.29
CA ASP A 68 19.41 2.17 -14.29
C ASP A 68 19.94 1.90 -15.70
N THR A 69 21.14 1.33 -15.80
CA THR A 69 21.68 0.82 -17.05
C THR A 69 21.01 -0.49 -17.45
N GLU A 70 20.57 -0.58 -18.70
CA GLU A 70 19.95 -1.77 -19.26
C GLU A 70 20.91 -2.54 -20.14
N TYR A 71 21.08 -3.83 -19.87
CA TYR A 71 21.91 -4.73 -20.64
C TYR A 71 21.08 -5.87 -21.21
N GLU A 72 21.36 -6.23 -22.46
CA GLU A 72 20.84 -7.48 -23.01
C GLU A 72 21.95 -8.52 -23.12
N SER A 73 21.61 -9.78 -22.86
CA SER A 73 22.51 -10.92 -23.06
C SER A 73 22.30 -11.49 -24.44
N TYR A 74 23.35 -11.63 -25.21
CA TYR A 74 23.34 -12.27 -26.52
C TYR A 74 24.38 -13.37 -26.62
N LYS A 75 24.12 -14.36 -27.47
CA LYS A 75 25.03 -15.50 -27.67
C LYS A 75 25.89 -15.23 -28.91
N GLU A 76 27.23 -15.20 -28.71
CA GLU A 76 28.18 -15.13 -29.81
C GLU A 76 29.18 -16.27 -29.67
N ARG A 77 29.39 -17.07 -30.75
CA ARG A 77 30.33 -18.21 -30.79
C ARG A 77 30.26 -19.16 -29.60
N ASN A 78 29.03 -19.44 -29.14
CA ASN A 78 28.73 -20.29 -27.98
C ASN A 78 29.05 -19.69 -26.59
N GLU A 79 29.40 -18.42 -26.52
CA GLU A 79 29.60 -17.65 -25.28
C GLU A 79 28.46 -16.64 -25.09
N TYR A 80 28.04 -16.43 -23.84
CA TYR A 80 27.08 -15.37 -23.49
C TYR A 80 27.85 -14.08 -23.23
N LYS A 81 27.49 -13.04 -23.96
CA LYS A 81 28.01 -11.69 -23.81
C LYS A 81 26.87 -10.72 -23.45
N GLN A 82 27.23 -9.63 -22.81
CA GLN A 82 26.29 -8.54 -22.49
C GLN A 82 26.67 -7.31 -23.30
N ARG A 83 25.65 -6.61 -23.81
CA ARG A 83 25.81 -5.28 -24.41
C ARG A 83 24.89 -4.29 -23.75
N LEU A 84 25.34 -3.07 -23.59
CA LEU A 84 24.51 -1.96 -23.11
C LEU A 84 23.45 -1.67 -24.16
N VAL A 85 22.18 -1.71 -23.75
CA VAL A 85 21.02 -1.34 -24.58
C VAL A 85 20.71 0.15 -24.42
N GLY A 86 20.85 0.65 -23.20
CA GLY A 86 20.57 2.03 -22.87
C GLY A 86 20.37 2.24 -21.37
N TYR A 87 19.52 3.18 -21.07
CA TYR A 87 19.15 3.55 -19.70
C TYR A 87 17.65 3.39 -19.53
N ARG A 88 17.26 2.65 -18.49
CA ARG A 88 15.84 2.44 -18.12
C ARG A 88 15.48 3.39 -17.00
N TYR A 89 14.45 4.22 -17.18
CA TYR A 89 13.84 4.88 -16.05
C TYR A 89 12.68 4.02 -15.51
N ARG A 90 12.46 4.12 -14.20
CA ARG A 90 11.29 3.59 -13.51
C ARG A 90 10.77 4.66 -12.57
N HIS A 91 9.55 5.15 -12.83
CA HIS A 91 8.91 6.18 -12.03
C HIS A 91 7.62 5.61 -11.44
N MET A 92 7.65 5.35 -10.14
CA MET A 92 6.52 4.84 -9.38
C MET A 92 5.81 6.00 -8.70
N MET A 93 4.53 6.16 -8.97
CA MET A 93 3.69 7.21 -8.43
C MET A 93 2.41 6.63 -7.86
N LYS A 94 1.72 7.38 -7.00
CA LYS A 94 0.41 6.99 -6.48
C LYS A 94 -0.59 8.13 -6.55
N ILE A 95 -1.87 7.74 -6.68
CA ILE A 95 -3.03 8.57 -6.38
C ILE A 95 -3.91 7.85 -5.35
N GLU A 96 -4.62 8.62 -4.54
CA GLU A 96 -5.54 8.11 -3.52
C GLU A 96 -6.86 8.88 -3.60
N PHE A 97 -7.98 8.19 -3.45
CA PHE A 97 -9.32 8.78 -3.45
C PHE A 97 -10.28 7.91 -2.64
N GLU A 98 -11.40 8.48 -2.21
CA GLU A 98 -12.48 7.74 -1.53
C GLU A 98 -12.98 6.63 -2.45
N SER A 99 -13.24 5.44 -1.88
CA SER A 99 -13.59 4.23 -2.64
C SER A 99 -14.83 4.48 -3.51
N ASP A 100 -14.64 4.39 -4.83
CA ASP A 100 -15.62 4.62 -5.87
C ASP A 100 -15.25 3.76 -7.09
N ASN A 101 -15.98 2.67 -7.30
CA ASN A 101 -15.71 1.71 -8.36
C ASN A 101 -15.93 2.30 -9.76
N ASP A 102 -16.90 3.21 -9.93
CA ASP A 102 -17.15 3.87 -11.22
C ASP A 102 -15.98 4.78 -11.59
N ARG A 103 -15.50 5.55 -10.61
CA ARG A 103 -14.31 6.41 -10.79
C ARG A 103 -13.06 5.57 -11.08
N LEU A 104 -12.89 4.48 -10.34
CA LEU A 104 -11.81 3.52 -10.56
C LEU A 104 -11.85 2.96 -11.99
N GLY A 105 -13.00 2.46 -12.43
CA GLY A 105 -13.17 1.90 -13.77
C GLY A 105 -12.85 2.88 -14.89
N ARG A 106 -13.26 4.15 -14.78
CA ARG A 106 -12.92 5.22 -15.74
C ARG A 106 -11.42 5.53 -15.78
N ILE A 107 -10.77 5.60 -14.61
CA ILE A 107 -9.32 5.84 -14.53
C ILE A 107 -8.56 4.69 -15.18
N LEU A 108 -8.91 3.45 -14.86
CA LEU A 108 -8.25 2.27 -15.43
C LEU A 108 -8.44 2.16 -16.94
N TYR A 109 -9.64 2.50 -17.43
CA TYR A 109 -9.90 2.58 -18.87
C TYR A 109 -8.99 3.59 -19.56
N ALA A 110 -8.87 4.79 -18.99
CA ALA A 110 -8.01 5.83 -19.54
C ALA A 110 -6.50 5.45 -19.49
N LEU A 111 -6.04 4.81 -18.40
CA LEU A 111 -4.67 4.32 -18.31
C LEU A 111 -4.38 3.25 -19.37
N ALA A 112 -5.30 2.29 -19.55
CA ALA A 112 -5.15 1.19 -20.51
C ALA A 112 -5.13 1.67 -21.97
N ASN A 113 -5.86 2.75 -22.28
CA ASN A 113 -5.92 3.34 -23.62
C ASN A 113 -4.91 4.49 -23.83
N SER A 114 -4.07 4.79 -22.83
CA SER A 114 -3.05 5.81 -22.96
C SER A 114 -1.84 5.31 -23.74
N GLU A 115 -1.15 6.21 -24.45
CA GLU A 115 0.12 5.90 -25.12
C GLU A 115 1.26 5.61 -24.12
N LEU A 116 1.03 5.84 -22.81
CA LEU A 116 2.05 5.64 -21.78
C LEU A 116 2.23 4.18 -21.39
N HIS A 117 1.24 3.32 -21.67
CA HIS A 117 1.22 1.90 -21.32
C HIS A 117 1.72 1.61 -19.88
N PRO A 118 1.20 2.30 -18.85
CA PRO A 118 1.70 2.18 -17.50
C PRO A 118 1.38 0.82 -16.89
N GLU A 119 2.30 0.29 -16.07
CA GLU A 119 1.96 -0.75 -15.12
C GLU A 119 1.19 -0.12 -13.96
N PHE A 120 0.17 -0.79 -13.42
CA PHE A 120 -0.53 -0.30 -12.24
C PHE A 120 -0.89 -1.41 -11.27
N ASN A 121 -1.03 -1.04 -10.00
CA ASN A 121 -1.52 -1.90 -8.93
C ASN A 121 -2.55 -1.14 -8.11
N ILE A 122 -3.60 -1.85 -7.69
CA ILE A 122 -4.68 -1.31 -6.86
C ILE A 122 -4.52 -1.87 -5.46
N SER A 123 -4.65 -1.00 -4.48
CA SER A 123 -4.75 -1.37 -3.07
C SER A 123 -5.79 -0.49 -2.39
N TYR A 124 -6.29 -0.98 -1.26
CA TYR A 124 -7.28 -0.28 -0.46
C TYR A 124 -6.70 0.03 0.92
N THR A 125 -7.03 1.19 1.44
CA THR A 125 -6.51 1.69 2.72
C THR A 125 -7.60 2.43 3.49
N VAL A 126 -7.24 3.00 4.63
CA VAL A 126 -8.13 3.77 5.49
C VAL A 126 -7.69 5.23 5.49
N LYS A 127 -8.64 6.15 5.39
CA LYS A 127 -8.40 7.61 5.40
C LYS A 127 -7.80 8.05 6.74
N ASP A 128 -8.40 7.61 7.84
CA ASP A 128 -7.95 7.94 9.20
C ASP A 128 -7.18 6.75 9.83
N GLN A 129 -5.96 6.54 9.33
CA GLN A 129 -5.09 5.51 9.86
C GLN A 129 -4.66 5.78 11.31
N GLU A 130 -4.57 7.05 11.72
CA GLU A 130 -4.16 7.43 13.07
C GLU A 130 -5.22 7.04 14.10
N SER A 131 -6.48 7.35 13.83
CA SER A 131 -7.61 6.93 14.67
C SER A 131 -7.67 5.42 14.82
N ALA A 132 -7.52 4.68 13.72
CA ALA A 132 -7.51 3.22 13.75
C ALA A 132 -6.33 2.64 14.56
N LYS A 133 -5.13 3.23 14.45
CA LYS A 133 -3.96 2.85 15.26
C LYS A 133 -4.18 3.12 16.74
N ASN A 134 -4.78 4.26 17.08
CA ASN A 134 -5.10 4.60 18.47
C ASN A 134 -6.14 3.65 19.08
N GLU A 135 -7.17 3.26 18.31
CA GLU A 135 -8.14 2.26 18.73
C GLU A 135 -7.48 0.90 18.96
N LEU A 136 -6.61 0.48 18.09
CA LEU A 136 -5.86 -0.77 18.18
C LEU A 136 -5.01 -0.81 19.45
N LEU A 137 -4.29 0.28 19.73
CA LEU A 137 -3.48 0.44 20.95
C LEU A 137 -4.35 0.40 22.23
N ALA A 138 -5.48 1.10 22.23
CA ALA A 138 -6.40 1.07 23.35
C ALA A 138 -6.94 -0.34 23.65
N LYS A 139 -7.22 -1.12 22.60
CA LYS A 139 -7.62 -2.53 22.73
C LYS A 139 -6.49 -3.39 23.31
N ALA A 140 -5.23 -3.16 22.92
CA ALA A 140 -4.08 -3.88 23.47
C ALA A 140 -3.88 -3.60 24.96
N VAL A 141 -4.01 -2.34 25.39
CA VAL A 141 -3.94 -1.95 26.80
C VAL A 141 -5.07 -2.58 27.61
N THR A 142 -6.29 -2.56 27.07
CA THR A 142 -7.46 -3.16 27.73
C THR A 142 -7.28 -4.67 27.92
N ASP A 143 -6.81 -5.38 26.92
CA ASP A 143 -6.53 -6.82 26.99
C ASP A 143 -5.41 -7.13 28.01
N ALA A 144 -4.34 -6.31 28.05
CA ALA A 144 -3.28 -6.46 29.03
C ALA A 144 -3.81 -6.34 30.48
N LYS A 145 -4.65 -5.31 30.72
CA LYS A 145 -5.25 -5.05 32.02
C LYS A 145 -6.17 -6.20 32.47
N GLU A 146 -7.02 -6.69 31.56
CA GLU A 146 -7.93 -7.81 31.88
C GLU A 146 -7.17 -9.09 32.19
N LYS A 147 -6.14 -9.41 31.39
CA LYS A 147 -5.26 -10.56 31.68
C LYS A 147 -4.53 -10.43 33.03
N ALA A 148 -4.03 -9.23 33.35
CA ALA A 148 -3.36 -8.97 34.59
C ALA A 148 -4.33 -9.20 35.79
N ARG A 149 -5.57 -8.71 35.67
CA ARG A 149 -6.62 -8.89 36.66
C ARG A 149 -6.94 -10.38 36.90
N VAL A 150 -7.18 -11.12 35.81
CA VAL A 150 -7.47 -12.57 35.90
C VAL A 150 -6.33 -13.36 36.57
N LEU A 151 -5.07 -13.05 36.17
CA LEU A 151 -3.90 -13.73 36.72
C LEU A 151 -3.68 -13.44 38.22
N THR A 152 -3.87 -12.19 38.65
CA THR A 152 -3.71 -11.81 40.06
C THR A 152 -4.81 -12.37 40.93
N GLU A 153 -6.08 -12.32 40.49
CA GLU A 153 -7.21 -12.91 41.18
C GLU A 153 -7.03 -14.44 41.37
N ALA A 154 -6.62 -15.15 40.30
CA ALA A 154 -6.36 -16.59 40.38
C ALA A 154 -5.20 -16.96 41.30
N ALA A 155 -4.22 -16.05 41.47
CA ALA A 155 -3.11 -16.23 42.41
C ALA A 155 -3.41 -15.79 43.85
N GLY A 156 -4.62 -15.26 44.13
CA GLY A 156 -4.99 -14.70 45.41
C GLY A 156 -4.25 -13.41 45.77
N LEU A 157 -3.86 -12.63 44.73
CA LEU A 157 -3.14 -11.37 44.87
C LEU A 157 -4.00 -10.21 44.37
N THR A 158 -3.59 -8.99 44.74
CA THR A 158 -4.26 -7.75 44.31
C THR A 158 -3.41 -7.01 43.33
N LEU A 159 -4.01 -6.60 42.19
CA LEU A 159 -3.38 -5.74 41.19
C LEU A 159 -3.33 -4.32 41.72
N LYS A 160 -2.16 -3.68 41.66
CA LYS A 160 -1.89 -2.30 42.11
C LYS A 160 -1.59 -1.39 40.90
N ASP A 161 -0.72 -0.43 41.09
CA ASP A 161 -0.39 0.59 40.08
C ASP A 161 0.49 0.06 38.97
N ILE A 162 0.39 0.74 37.82
CA ILE A 162 1.27 0.50 36.68
C ILE A 162 2.68 1.02 37.01
N GLN A 163 3.68 0.17 36.87
CA GLN A 163 5.09 0.50 37.05
C GLN A 163 5.75 0.94 35.74
N SER A 164 5.43 0.27 34.65
CA SER A 164 5.92 0.64 33.31
C SER A 164 5.00 0.12 32.21
N VAL A 165 5.02 0.83 31.10
CA VAL A 165 4.37 0.46 29.84
C VAL A 165 5.45 0.40 28.79
N ASP A 166 5.59 -0.73 28.15
CA ASP A 166 6.51 -0.94 27.02
C ASP A 166 5.67 -1.13 25.75
N TYR A 167 5.81 -0.19 24.84
CA TYR A 167 5.13 -0.16 23.56
C TYR A 167 6.17 -0.02 22.46
N SER A 168 6.32 -1.05 21.63
CA SER A 168 7.22 -0.98 20.49
C SER A 168 6.48 -0.36 19.31
N TRP A 169 7.04 0.73 18.80
CA TRP A 169 6.54 1.39 17.59
C TRP A 169 6.80 0.51 16.36
N GLY A 170 5.95 -0.49 16.17
CA GLY A 170 5.91 -1.23 14.90
C GLY A 170 5.20 -0.37 13.85
N GLU A 171 5.73 -0.33 12.63
CA GLU A 171 5.01 0.27 11.51
C GLU A 171 3.83 -0.64 11.13
N ILE A 172 2.62 -0.23 11.51
CA ILE A 172 1.40 -0.95 11.15
C ILE A 172 0.94 -0.45 9.80
N THR A 173 1.00 -1.31 8.80
CA THR A 173 0.48 -1.02 7.46
C THR A 173 -1.00 -1.34 7.42
N MET A 174 -1.82 -0.31 7.18
CA MET A 174 -3.28 -0.44 7.00
C MET A 174 -3.61 -0.44 5.52
N GLU A 175 -3.26 -1.51 4.85
CA GLU A 175 -3.46 -1.67 3.41
C GLU A 175 -3.80 -3.11 3.09
N VAL A 176 -4.76 -3.31 2.19
CA VAL A 176 -5.10 -4.60 1.60
C VAL A 176 -4.98 -4.52 0.08
N THR A 177 -4.26 -5.47 -0.50
CA THR A 177 -4.16 -5.61 -1.95
C THR A 177 -5.00 -6.81 -2.37
N PRO A 178 -5.98 -6.63 -3.28
CA PRO A 178 -6.77 -7.74 -3.78
C PRO A 178 -5.85 -8.77 -4.44
N THR A 179 -5.85 -10.00 -3.90
CA THR A 179 -5.13 -11.12 -4.50
C THR A 179 -5.95 -11.69 -5.66
N ASN A 180 -6.12 -10.91 -6.72
CA ASN A 180 -6.88 -11.39 -7.87
C ASN A 180 -5.95 -11.88 -8.97
N ARG A 181 -5.80 -13.20 -9.05
CA ARG A 181 -5.12 -13.89 -10.16
C ARG A 181 -5.91 -13.86 -11.48
N LEU A 182 -7.02 -13.15 -11.55
CA LEU A 182 -7.98 -13.19 -12.66
C LEU A 182 -7.88 -12.03 -13.65
N PHE A 183 -7.07 -11.00 -13.41
CA PHE A 183 -6.92 -9.89 -14.35
C PHE A 183 -6.21 -10.26 -15.66
N ALA A 184 -5.59 -11.41 -15.76
CA ALA A 184 -4.92 -11.88 -16.99
C ALA A 184 -5.84 -12.55 -18.03
N ALA A 185 -7.14 -12.70 -17.79
CA ALA A 185 -7.91 -13.63 -18.59
C ALA A 185 -9.23 -13.14 -19.19
N LYS A 186 -9.63 -11.89 -19.13
CA LYS A 186 -10.85 -11.46 -19.86
C LYS A 186 -10.96 -9.96 -20.15
N ALA A 187 -10.02 -9.39 -20.87
CA ALA A 187 -10.34 -8.29 -21.77
C ALA A 187 -10.99 -8.90 -23.02
N MET A 188 -12.16 -9.48 -22.90
CA MET A 188 -13.00 -9.76 -24.05
C MET A 188 -13.68 -8.44 -24.43
N MET A 189 -13.23 -7.88 -25.56
CA MET A 189 -13.89 -6.84 -26.31
C MET A 189 -15.38 -7.19 -26.47
N THR A 190 -16.22 -6.56 -25.69
CA THR A 190 -17.61 -6.31 -26.06
C THR A 190 -17.65 -4.87 -26.53
N ASP A 191 -18.08 -4.71 -27.74
CA ASP A 191 -18.32 -3.45 -28.45
C ASP A 191 -19.48 -2.72 -27.76
N CYS A 192 -19.18 -2.00 -26.69
CA CYS A 192 -20.09 -1.14 -25.95
C CYS A 192 -19.40 0.20 -25.69
N ALA A 193 -20.08 1.26 -26.08
CA ALA A 193 -19.64 2.65 -26.03
C ALA A 193 -19.62 3.22 -24.59
N GLU A 194 -19.05 2.53 -23.64
CA GLU A 194 -18.80 3.04 -22.28
C GLU A 194 -17.30 3.24 -22.10
N GLU A 195 -16.90 4.48 -21.84
CA GLU A 195 -15.52 4.89 -21.56
C GLU A 195 -15.11 4.48 -20.12
N SER A 196 -15.48 3.28 -19.69
CA SER A 196 -15.19 2.73 -18.37
C SER A 196 -15.15 1.20 -18.39
N PHE A 197 -14.34 0.63 -17.47
CA PHE A 197 -14.45 -0.79 -17.12
C PHE A 197 -15.46 -0.95 -15.98
N ASP A 198 -16.34 -1.93 -16.08
CA ASP A 198 -17.21 -2.34 -14.97
C ASP A 198 -16.33 -3.04 -13.93
N MET A 199 -16.01 -2.31 -12.85
CA MET A 199 -15.13 -2.76 -11.77
C MET A 199 -15.94 -3.01 -10.51
N ASP A 200 -16.54 -4.20 -10.42
CA ASP A 200 -17.20 -4.66 -9.18
C ASP A 200 -16.15 -5.29 -8.24
N MET A 201 -15.40 -4.43 -7.54
CA MET A 201 -14.37 -4.85 -6.58
C MET A 201 -14.76 -4.44 -5.17
N GLU A 202 -15.10 -5.46 -4.36
CA GLU A 202 -15.34 -5.31 -2.93
C GLU A 202 -14.05 -5.70 -2.18
N PRO A 203 -13.36 -4.76 -1.52
CA PRO A 203 -12.16 -5.08 -0.75
C PRO A 203 -12.52 -5.86 0.53
N ASP A 204 -11.66 -6.79 0.93
CA ASP A 204 -11.74 -7.43 2.24
C ASP A 204 -11.36 -6.46 3.36
N ASP A 205 -11.83 -6.72 4.57
CA ASP A 205 -11.48 -5.96 5.76
C ASP A 205 -9.97 -6.03 6.03
N ILE A 206 -9.39 -4.88 6.38
CA ILE A 206 -8.00 -4.79 6.83
C ILE A 206 -7.93 -5.32 8.26
N SER A 207 -7.27 -6.46 8.46
CA SER A 207 -7.07 -7.08 9.76
C SER A 207 -5.68 -6.74 10.29
N VAL A 208 -5.62 -5.98 11.38
CA VAL A 208 -4.36 -5.58 12.02
C VAL A 208 -4.32 -5.98 13.48
N SER A 209 -3.13 -6.21 14.01
CA SER A 209 -2.92 -6.49 15.42
C SER A 209 -1.65 -5.81 15.93
N ASP A 210 -1.68 -5.42 17.19
CA ASP A 210 -0.54 -4.85 17.90
C ASP A 210 -0.48 -5.32 19.33
N THR A 211 0.66 -5.15 20.00
CA THR A 211 0.88 -5.61 21.36
C THR A 211 1.46 -4.52 22.24
N VAL A 212 1.06 -4.54 23.50
CA VAL A 212 1.66 -3.71 24.56
C VAL A 212 2.04 -4.59 25.74
N THR A 213 3.19 -4.38 26.34
CA THR A 213 3.61 -5.06 27.56
C THR A 213 3.56 -4.08 28.73
N ILE A 214 2.84 -4.43 29.78
CA ILE A 214 2.66 -3.60 30.96
C ILE A 214 3.13 -4.36 32.19
N ILE A 215 3.81 -3.66 33.09
CA ILE A 215 4.25 -4.18 34.37
C ILE A 215 3.46 -3.47 35.47
N TRP A 216 2.80 -4.25 36.32
CA TRP A 216 2.07 -3.77 37.51
C TRP A 216 2.74 -4.23 38.78
N GLU A 217 2.57 -3.45 39.82
CA GLU A 217 2.79 -3.88 41.20
C GLU A 217 1.67 -4.80 41.66
N ILE A 218 2.00 -5.81 42.46
CA ILE A 218 1.05 -6.77 43.02
C ILE A 218 1.32 -6.98 44.54
N GLU A 219 0.26 -7.21 45.27
CA GLU A 219 0.28 -7.47 46.72
C GLU A 219 -0.51 -8.72 47.07
#